data_7b5e3f917ccda58091bdab42fccfba48
#
_entry.id   7b5e3f917ccda58091bdab42fccfba48
#
_cell.length_a   1.000
_cell.length_b   1.000
_cell.length_c   1.000
_cell.angle_alpha   90.00
_cell.angle_beta   90.00
_cell.angle_gamma   90.00
#
_symmetry.space_group_name_H-M   'P 1'
#
loop_
_entity.id
_entity.type
_entity.pdbx_description
1 polymer ?
#
loop_
_entity_poly.entity_id
_entity_poly.type
_entity_poly.pdbx_seq_one_letter_code
_entity_poly.pdbx_strand_id
1 'polypeptide(L)'
;ENYNPAVVSLKEELHSPIVRIRGIRTSRNAANKTGISAVQELMIHDLAIVYSLLGSDIRKAEVGKRSDLSWENHAVAEMEYKNGASVKLEALREDREIERFMDIDDTGGNTFHIDFTERRLLKNGRILTEGGNSLQNELTNFLNSVEGKEIPKVSAEEAANILKLCLKLEQNPSMIDYFKVYKNEGR
;
A
#
# COMPACT_ATOMS: atom_id res chain seq x y z
N GLU A 1 1.08 -8.82 -2.47
CA GLU A 1 2.00 -8.29 -1.44
C GLU A 1 1.81 -8.92 -0.05
N ASN A 2 0.62 -9.44 0.30
CA ASN A 2 0.41 -10.13 1.59
C ASN A 2 1.28 -11.40 1.78
N TYR A 3 1.90 -11.89 0.72
CA TYR A 3 2.88 -13.00 0.74
C TYR A 3 4.32 -12.53 0.74
N ASN A 4 4.56 -11.20 0.70
CA ASN A 4 5.89 -10.64 0.77
C ASN A 4 6.49 -10.90 2.16
N PRO A 5 7.69 -11.50 2.26
CA PRO A 5 8.31 -11.83 3.55
C PRO A 5 8.42 -10.64 4.50
N ALA A 6 8.70 -9.44 3.98
CA ALA A 6 8.75 -8.23 4.80
C ALA A 6 7.37 -7.86 5.40
N VAL A 7 6.27 -8.06 4.64
CA VAL A 7 4.90 -7.83 5.14
C VAL A 7 4.50 -8.90 6.16
N VAL A 8 4.89 -10.16 5.93
CA VAL A 8 4.65 -11.25 6.89
C VAL A 8 5.37 -10.96 8.20
N SER A 9 6.66 -10.61 8.14
CA SER A 9 7.46 -10.27 9.31
C SER A 9 6.93 -9.02 10.03
N LEU A 10 6.47 -8.00 9.30
CA LEU A 10 5.81 -6.84 9.91
C LEU A 10 4.62 -7.25 10.78
N LYS A 11 3.75 -8.14 10.29
CA LYS A 11 2.56 -8.60 11.03
C LYS A 11 2.93 -9.35 12.31
N GLU A 12 4.07 -10.06 12.32
CA GLU A 12 4.59 -10.74 13.50
C GLU A 12 5.21 -9.78 14.52
N GLU A 13 5.81 -8.68 14.06
CA GLU A 13 6.50 -7.69 14.90
C GLU A 13 5.63 -6.53 15.39
N LEU A 14 4.44 -6.36 14.78
CA LEU A 14 3.53 -5.28 15.11
C LEU A 14 2.65 -5.65 16.32
N HIS A 15 3.07 -5.20 17.50
CA HIS A 15 2.39 -5.50 18.77
C HIS A 15 1.60 -4.33 19.34
N SER A 16 1.74 -3.15 18.76
CA SER A 16 1.07 -1.92 19.19
C SER A 16 0.15 -1.38 18.09
N PRO A 17 -0.92 -0.65 18.43
CA PRO A 17 -1.80 -0.04 17.43
C PRO A 17 -1.05 0.89 16.48
N ILE A 18 -1.40 0.85 15.21
CA ILE A 18 -0.84 1.72 14.17
C ILE A 18 -1.39 3.14 14.36
N VAL A 19 -0.49 4.13 14.24
CA VAL A 19 -0.80 5.57 14.23
C VAL A 19 -0.80 6.12 12.82
N ARG A 20 0.20 5.72 12.02
CA ARG A 20 0.38 6.26 10.68
C ARG A 20 0.94 5.22 9.72
N ILE A 21 0.46 5.26 8.48
CA ILE A 21 1.06 4.56 7.35
C ILE A 21 1.32 5.58 6.23
N ARG A 22 2.51 5.52 5.63
CA ARG A 22 2.87 6.23 4.41
C ARG A 22 3.45 5.24 3.41
N GLY A 23 2.91 5.20 2.19
CA GLY A 23 3.40 4.33 1.13
C GLY A 23 3.63 5.09 -0.17
N ILE A 24 4.69 4.74 -0.89
CA ILE A 24 4.98 5.21 -2.24
C ILE A 24 5.24 4.00 -3.13
N ARG A 25 4.58 3.99 -4.29
CA ARG A 25 4.78 2.98 -5.33
C ARG A 25 4.92 3.64 -6.68
N THR A 26 6.12 3.56 -7.25
CA THR A 26 6.41 4.10 -8.57
C THR A 26 6.60 3.00 -9.61
N SER A 27 6.35 3.34 -10.87
CA SER A 27 6.61 2.49 -12.04
C SER A 27 7.17 3.34 -13.18
N ARG A 28 8.14 2.80 -13.93
CA ARG A 28 8.76 3.48 -15.08
C ARG A 28 7.85 3.60 -16.31
N ASN A 29 6.75 2.86 -16.36
CA ASN A 29 5.86 2.88 -17.51
C ASN A 29 4.96 4.13 -17.47
N ALA A 30 5.45 5.26 -17.99
CA ALA A 30 4.69 6.51 -18.10
C ALA A 30 3.52 6.43 -19.09
N ALA A 31 3.53 5.47 -20.02
CA ALA A 31 2.46 5.28 -21.01
C ALA A 31 1.59 4.08 -20.66
N ASN A 32 0.64 4.27 -19.75
CA ASN A 32 -0.43 3.28 -19.58
C ASN A 32 -1.42 3.40 -20.75
N LYS A 33 -1.37 2.45 -21.66
CA LYS A 33 -2.29 2.38 -22.81
C LYS A 33 -3.59 1.63 -22.49
N THR A 34 -3.74 1.12 -21.28
CA THR A 34 -4.90 0.29 -20.88
C THR A 34 -6.08 1.09 -20.38
N GLY A 35 -5.91 2.37 -20.08
CA GLY A 35 -6.94 3.23 -19.47
C GLY A 35 -7.24 2.89 -18.00
N ILE A 36 -6.41 2.05 -17.36
CA ILE A 36 -6.55 1.69 -15.95
C ILE A 36 -5.83 2.73 -15.09
N SER A 37 -6.48 3.21 -14.04
CA SER A 37 -5.92 4.22 -13.15
C SER A 37 -4.73 3.71 -12.33
N ALA A 38 -3.91 4.65 -11.83
CA ALA A 38 -2.84 4.34 -10.87
C ALA A 38 -3.38 3.74 -9.56
N VAL A 39 -4.62 4.05 -9.18
CA VAL A 39 -5.29 3.43 -8.01
C VAL A 39 -5.50 1.94 -8.23
N GLN A 40 -6.07 1.56 -9.37
CA GLN A 40 -6.44 0.16 -9.64
C GLN A 40 -5.25 -0.72 -10.01
N GLU A 41 -4.17 -0.17 -10.54
CA GLU A 41 -3.04 -0.99 -11.00
C GLU A 41 -1.82 -0.96 -10.06
N LEU A 42 -1.56 0.17 -9.43
CA LEU A 42 -0.41 0.32 -8.54
C LEU A 42 -0.82 0.35 -7.06
N MET A 43 -1.72 1.28 -6.70
CA MET A 43 -2.08 1.51 -5.30
C MET A 43 -2.85 0.34 -4.68
N ILE A 44 -3.55 -0.46 -5.48
CA ILE A 44 -4.30 -1.64 -5.00
C ILE A 44 -3.42 -2.59 -4.18
N HIS A 45 -2.14 -2.72 -4.52
CA HIS A 45 -1.20 -3.55 -3.78
C HIS A 45 -0.94 -3.03 -2.36
N ASP A 46 -0.82 -1.70 -2.23
CA ASP A 46 -0.60 -1.05 -0.93
C ASP A 46 -1.89 -1.00 -0.12
N LEU A 47 -3.04 -0.78 -0.78
CA LEU A 47 -4.36 -0.88 -0.16
C LEU A 47 -4.63 -2.28 0.39
N ALA A 48 -4.15 -3.33 -0.26
CA ALA A 48 -4.27 -4.71 0.24
C ALA A 48 -3.50 -4.91 1.54
N ILE A 49 -2.31 -4.32 1.68
CA ILE A 49 -1.54 -4.36 2.93
C ILE A 49 -2.27 -3.56 4.01
N VAL A 50 -2.65 -2.31 3.72
CA VAL A 50 -3.37 -1.45 4.65
C VAL A 50 -4.66 -2.11 5.15
N TYR A 51 -5.45 -2.71 4.23
CA TYR A 51 -6.67 -3.43 4.58
C TYR A 51 -6.38 -4.61 5.52
N SER A 52 -5.31 -5.35 5.27
CA SER A 52 -4.93 -6.49 6.13
C SER A 52 -4.44 -6.07 7.52
N LEU A 53 -3.97 -4.83 7.69
CA LEU A 53 -3.48 -4.28 8.96
C LEU A 53 -4.56 -3.52 9.75
N LEU A 54 -5.42 -2.77 9.07
CA LEU A 54 -6.38 -1.85 9.69
C LEU A 54 -7.85 -2.21 9.43
N GLY A 55 -8.12 -3.18 8.55
CA GLY A 55 -9.48 -3.56 8.17
C GLY A 55 -10.18 -2.52 7.29
N SER A 56 -11.52 -2.46 7.41
CA SER A 56 -12.40 -1.63 6.57
C SER A 56 -12.98 -0.41 7.27
N ASP A 57 -12.65 -0.16 8.54
CA ASP A 57 -13.27 0.89 9.37
C ASP A 57 -12.73 2.30 9.06
N ILE A 58 -12.84 2.69 7.79
CA ILE A 58 -12.42 4.00 7.30
C ILE A 58 -13.48 5.04 7.70
N ARG A 59 -13.06 6.12 8.37
CA ARG A 59 -13.90 7.26 8.75
C ARG A 59 -14.00 8.28 7.61
N LYS A 60 -12.87 8.55 6.95
CA LYS A 60 -12.76 9.49 5.83
C LYS A 60 -11.76 8.97 4.82
N ALA A 61 -12.04 9.12 3.55
CA ALA A 61 -11.11 8.81 2.48
C ALA A 61 -11.23 9.85 1.37
N GLU A 62 -10.11 10.33 0.89
CA GLU A 62 -10.00 11.26 -0.22
C GLU A 62 -8.93 10.77 -1.18
N VAL A 63 -9.11 11.04 -2.48
CA VAL A 63 -8.11 10.76 -3.50
C VAL A 63 -7.93 12.01 -4.36
N GLY A 64 -6.68 12.31 -4.67
CA GLY A 64 -6.30 13.40 -5.55
C GLY A 64 -5.17 12.99 -6.47
N LYS A 65 -4.75 13.92 -7.33
CA LYS A 65 -3.59 13.76 -8.22
C LYS A 65 -2.88 15.08 -8.43
N ARG A 66 -1.69 15.05 -9.00
CA ARG A 66 -1.01 16.25 -9.50
C ARG A 66 -1.79 16.79 -10.71
N SER A 67 -1.90 18.12 -10.81
CA SER A 67 -2.67 18.79 -11.87
C SER A 67 -2.10 18.55 -13.26
N ASP A 68 -0.78 18.35 -13.38
CA ASP A 68 -0.05 18.09 -14.62
C ASP A 68 -0.09 16.63 -15.08
N LEU A 69 -0.65 15.70 -14.27
CA LEU A 69 -0.72 14.27 -14.58
C LEU A 69 -2.15 13.77 -14.73
N SER A 70 -2.32 12.69 -15.49
CA SER A 70 -3.58 11.98 -15.62
C SER A 70 -3.82 11.01 -14.45
N TRP A 71 -5.06 10.53 -14.27
CA TRP A 71 -5.40 9.51 -13.28
C TRP A 71 -4.73 8.16 -13.54
N GLU A 72 -4.39 7.87 -14.79
CA GLU A 72 -3.62 6.69 -15.15
C GLU A 72 -2.19 6.77 -14.62
N ASN A 73 -1.65 7.97 -14.47
CA ASN A 73 -0.25 8.17 -14.13
C ASN A 73 0.00 8.54 -12.68
N HIS A 74 -0.98 9.14 -11.99
CA HIS A 74 -0.77 9.58 -10.62
C HIS A 74 -2.05 9.54 -9.79
N ALA A 75 -1.92 9.05 -8.56
CA ALA A 75 -2.94 9.16 -7.53
C ALA A 75 -2.30 9.26 -6.14
N VAL A 76 -2.90 10.07 -5.28
CA VAL A 76 -2.61 10.11 -3.84
C VAL A 76 -3.91 9.85 -3.10
N ALA A 77 -3.93 8.84 -2.23
CA ALA A 77 -5.05 8.57 -1.34
C ALA A 77 -4.69 8.94 0.09
N GLU A 78 -5.55 9.67 0.77
CA GLU A 78 -5.46 9.96 2.19
C GLU A 78 -6.69 9.40 2.90
N MET A 79 -6.46 8.62 3.95
CA MET A 79 -7.51 7.94 4.69
C MET A 79 -7.32 8.13 6.19
N GLU A 80 -8.43 8.31 6.89
CA GLU A 80 -8.50 8.34 8.34
C GLU A 80 -9.38 7.17 8.81
N TYR A 81 -8.86 6.38 9.70
CA TYR A 81 -9.55 5.23 10.29
C TYR A 81 -10.27 5.61 11.59
N LYS A 82 -11.32 4.87 11.96
CA LYS A 82 -12.09 5.12 13.21
C LYS A 82 -11.24 4.98 14.48
N ASN A 83 -10.18 4.15 14.44
CA ASN A 83 -9.23 3.99 15.53
C ASN A 83 -8.21 5.14 15.65
N GLY A 84 -8.29 6.15 14.78
CA GLY A 84 -7.40 7.32 14.76
C GLY A 84 -6.17 7.16 13.87
N ALA A 85 -5.95 6.00 13.27
CA ALA A 85 -4.85 5.81 12.33
C ALA A 85 -5.04 6.64 11.06
N SER A 86 -3.95 7.23 10.56
CA SER A 86 -3.89 7.97 9.29
C SER A 86 -3.09 7.19 8.25
N VAL A 87 -3.54 7.21 7.01
CA VAL A 87 -2.89 6.53 5.90
C VAL A 87 -2.74 7.50 4.72
N LYS A 88 -1.53 7.56 4.15
CA LYS A 88 -1.25 8.27 2.91
C LYS A 88 -0.53 7.33 1.94
N LEU A 89 -1.13 7.11 0.78
CA LEU A 89 -0.55 6.28 -0.28
C LEU A 89 -0.39 7.11 -1.55
N GLU A 90 0.73 6.95 -2.23
CA GLU A 90 1.01 7.57 -3.52
C GLU A 90 1.37 6.50 -4.56
N ALA A 91 0.71 6.55 -5.69
CA ALA A 91 1.01 5.74 -6.87
C ALA A 91 1.38 6.64 -8.04
N LEU A 92 2.53 6.40 -8.66
CA LEU A 92 3.06 7.27 -9.71
C LEU A 92 3.70 6.46 -10.83
N ARG A 93 3.32 6.78 -12.08
CA ARG A 93 4.00 6.35 -13.30
C ARG A 93 4.73 7.52 -13.92
N GLU A 94 6.02 7.51 -13.80
CA GLU A 94 6.90 8.55 -14.34
C GLU A 94 8.25 7.89 -14.72
N ASP A 95 8.94 8.45 -15.71
CA ASP A 95 10.27 7.95 -16.09
C ASP A 95 11.32 8.47 -15.10
N ARG A 96 11.33 7.89 -13.94
CA ARG A 96 12.25 8.18 -12.84
C ARG A 96 12.71 6.89 -12.15
N GLU A 97 13.54 7.01 -11.15
CA GLU A 97 13.96 5.90 -10.30
C GLU A 97 12.77 5.23 -9.62
N ILE A 98 12.82 3.90 -9.54
CA ILE A 98 11.73 3.11 -8.92
C ILE A 98 11.83 3.25 -7.40
N GLU A 99 10.76 3.75 -6.80
CA GLU A 99 10.56 3.79 -5.35
C GLU A 99 9.36 2.93 -5.00
N ARG A 100 9.53 1.98 -4.09
CA ARG A 100 8.45 1.11 -3.60
C ARG A 100 8.68 0.84 -2.13
N PHE A 101 8.08 1.63 -1.26
CA PHE A 101 8.23 1.46 0.18
C PHE A 101 6.94 1.76 0.95
N MET A 102 6.92 1.33 2.20
CA MET A 102 5.87 1.66 3.16
C MET A 102 6.49 1.89 4.54
N ASP A 103 6.21 3.05 5.12
CA ASP A 103 6.57 3.42 6.49
C ASP A 103 5.35 3.25 7.39
N ILE A 104 5.52 2.66 8.56
CA ILE A 104 4.48 2.46 9.56
C ILE A 104 4.99 2.91 10.93
N ASP A 105 4.22 3.75 11.61
CA ASP A 105 4.47 4.15 12.99
C ASP A 105 3.39 3.56 13.90
N ASP A 106 3.79 3.07 15.07
CA ASP A 106 2.88 2.53 16.08
C ASP A 106 2.84 3.39 17.37
N THR A 107 1.87 3.13 18.22
CA THR A 107 1.73 3.82 19.52
C THR A 107 2.84 3.45 20.52
N GLY A 108 3.59 2.39 20.28
CA GLY A 108 4.75 1.99 21.07
C GLY A 108 6.02 2.78 20.74
N GLY A 109 5.94 3.73 19.80
CA GLY A 109 7.09 4.53 19.34
C GLY A 109 8.01 3.80 18.37
N ASN A 110 7.58 2.68 17.81
CA ASN A 110 8.34 1.99 16.78
C ASN A 110 8.03 2.57 15.41
N THR A 111 9.06 2.62 14.57
CA THR A 111 8.97 2.88 13.14
C THR A 111 9.36 1.63 12.37
N PHE A 112 8.52 1.22 11.42
CA PHE A 112 8.80 0.13 10.50
C PHE A 112 8.93 0.70 9.10
N HIS A 113 9.94 0.23 8.36
CA HIS A 113 10.15 0.57 6.96
C HIS A 113 10.20 -0.71 6.12
N ILE A 114 9.28 -0.84 5.17
CA ILE A 114 9.30 -1.91 4.16
C ILE A 114 9.86 -1.35 2.86
N ASP A 115 10.95 -1.90 2.40
CA ASP A 115 11.45 -1.74 1.03
C ASP A 115 10.98 -2.95 0.19
N PHE A 116 10.03 -2.72 -0.72
CA PHE A 116 9.49 -3.80 -1.56
C PHE A 116 10.44 -4.22 -2.68
N THR A 117 11.38 -3.36 -3.07
CA THR A 117 12.36 -3.67 -4.10
C THR A 117 13.39 -4.66 -3.56
N GLU A 118 13.91 -4.38 -2.37
CA GLU A 118 14.90 -5.23 -1.68
C GLU A 118 14.21 -6.34 -0.85
N ARG A 119 12.88 -6.32 -0.73
CA ARG A 119 12.10 -7.23 0.13
C ARG A 119 12.60 -7.23 1.56
N ARG A 120 12.77 -6.04 2.11
CA ARG A 120 13.41 -5.80 3.39
C ARG A 120 12.44 -5.14 4.36
N LEU A 121 12.44 -5.61 5.62
CA LEU A 121 11.80 -4.95 6.74
C LEU A 121 12.85 -4.41 7.69
N LEU A 122 12.75 -3.12 8.02
CA LEU A 122 13.51 -2.51 9.10
C LEU A 122 12.57 -2.10 10.23
N LYS A 123 13.03 -2.25 11.49
CA LYS A 123 12.38 -1.72 12.69
C LYS A 123 13.38 -0.80 13.40
N ASN A 124 13.00 0.47 13.57
CA ASN A 124 13.87 1.47 14.19
C ASN A 124 15.26 1.53 13.53
N GLY A 125 15.31 1.41 12.19
CA GLY A 125 16.54 1.42 11.40
C GLY A 125 17.35 0.12 11.38
N ARG A 126 16.91 -0.94 12.07
CA ARG A 126 17.58 -2.26 12.07
C ARG A 126 16.86 -3.23 11.16
N ILE A 127 17.58 -3.92 10.29
CA ILE A 127 17.03 -4.95 9.41
C ILE A 127 16.55 -6.13 10.27
N LEU A 128 15.28 -6.51 10.10
CA LEU A 128 14.68 -7.70 10.70
C LEU A 128 14.53 -8.84 9.70
N THR A 129 14.18 -8.52 8.46
CA THR A 129 13.95 -9.49 7.38
C THR A 129 14.51 -8.94 6.09
N GLU A 130 15.11 -9.80 5.28
CA GLU A 130 15.63 -9.47 3.96
C GLU A 130 15.48 -10.66 3.01
N GLY A 131 15.08 -10.40 1.75
CA GLY A 131 14.96 -11.40 0.70
C GLY A 131 13.69 -12.22 0.75
N GLY A 132 13.73 -13.42 0.15
CA GLY A 132 12.62 -14.35 0.02
C GLY A 132 11.88 -14.25 -1.32
N ASN A 133 10.85 -15.10 -1.50
CA ASN A 133 10.11 -15.20 -2.76
C ASN A 133 8.59 -15.15 -2.54
N SER A 134 8.02 -13.96 -2.72
CA SER A 134 6.59 -13.70 -2.53
C SER A 134 5.71 -14.57 -3.44
N LEU A 135 6.11 -14.75 -4.71
CA LEU A 135 5.34 -15.56 -5.67
C LEU A 135 5.36 -17.03 -5.29
N GLN A 136 6.49 -17.56 -4.84
CA GLN A 136 6.56 -18.94 -4.36
C GLN A 136 5.67 -19.15 -3.14
N ASN A 137 5.66 -18.21 -2.19
CA ASN A 137 4.80 -18.27 -1.01
C ASN A 137 3.32 -18.25 -1.38
N GLU A 138 2.94 -17.40 -2.33
CA GLU A 138 1.57 -17.30 -2.85
C GLU A 138 1.14 -18.61 -3.52
N LEU A 139 1.93 -19.13 -4.44
CA LEU A 139 1.63 -20.39 -5.14
C LEU A 139 1.57 -21.57 -4.18
N THR A 140 2.44 -21.64 -3.19
CA THR A 140 2.43 -22.69 -2.18
C THR A 140 1.14 -22.65 -1.36
N ASN A 141 0.75 -21.45 -0.86
CA ASN A 141 -0.51 -21.32 -0.12
C ASN A 141 -1.72 -21.63 -1.01
N PHE A 142 -1.71 -21.22 -2.30
CA PHE A 142 -2.78 -21.56 -3.24
C PHE A 142 -2.92 -23.08 -3.40
N LEU A 143 -1.84 -23.79 -3.68
CA LEU A 143 -1.85 -25.26 -3.83
C LEU A 143 -2.31 -25.96 -2.56
N ASN A 144 -1.78 -25.58 -1.41
CA ASN A 144 -2.18 -26.13 -0.13
C ASN A 144 -3.66 -25.87 0.18
N SER A 145 -4.18 -24.71 -0.25
CA SER A 145 -5.60 -24.40 -0.08
C SER A 145 -6.50 -25.24 -0.98
N VAL A 146 -6.08 -25.48 -2.21
CA VAL A 146 -6.81 -26.38 -3.15
C VAL A 146 -6.85 -27.82 -2.60
N GLU A 147 -5.77 -28.26 -1.97
CA GLU A 147 -5.67 -29.57 -1.33
C GLU A 147 -6.36 -29.66 0.05
N GLY A 148 -6.93 -28.55 0.54
CA GLY A 148 -7.58 -28.48 1.86
C GLY A 148 -6.63 -28.52 3.05
N LYS A 149 -5.33 -28.29 2.84
CA LYS A 149 -4.30 -28.29 3.90
C LYS A 149 -4.19 -26.95 4.63
N GLU A 150 -4.53 -25.85 3.95
CA GLU A 150 -4.47 -24.48 4.47
C GLU A 150 -5.70 -23.69 4.03
N ILE A 151 -5.94 -22.57 4.71
CA ILE A 151 -6.91 -21.55 4.27
C ILE A 151 -6.15 -20.49 3.45
N PRO A 152 -6.74 -20.00 2.33
CA PRO A 152 -6.13 -18.88 1.59
C PRO A 152 -5.87 -17.69 2.51
N LYS A 153 -4.65 -17.15 2.51
CA LYS A 153 -4.31 -15.95 3.30
C LYS A 153 -5.10 -14.71 2.87
N VAL A 154 -5.48 -14.66 1.61
CA VAL A 154 -6.35 -13.60 1.05
C VAL A 154 -7.58 -14.28 0.49
N SER A 155 -8.74 -14.01 1.08
CA SER A 155 -10.01 -14.55 0.59
C SER A 155 -10.52 -13.78 -0.62
N ALA A 156 -11.42 -14.40 -1.41
CA ALA A 156 -12.09 -13.74 -2.51
C ALA A 156 -12.93 -12.53 -2.03
N GLU A 157 -13.53 -12.63 -0.84
CA GLU A 157 -14.27 -11.54 -0.21
C GLU A 157 -13.37 -10.36 0.14
N GLU A 158 -12.21 -10.61 0.75
CA GLU A 158 -11.20 -9.58 1.04
C GLU A 158 -10.73 -8.89 -0.24
N ALA A 159 -10.37 -9.66 -1.27
CA ALA A 159 -9.97 -9.11 -2.56
C ALA A 159 -11.08 -8.25 -3.20
N ALA A 160 -12.34 -8.68 -3.13
CA ALA A 160 -13.48 -7.91 -3.62
C ALA A 160 -13.69 -6.63 -2.82
N ASN A 161 -13.47 -6.64 -1.50
CA ASN A 161 -13.60 -5.44 -0.66
C ASN A 161 -12.47 -4.42 -0.94
N ILE A 162 -11.25 -4.88 -1.20
CA ILE A 162 -10.13 -4.02 -1.61
C ILE A 162 -10.44 -3.37 -2.98
N LEU A 163 -10.93 -4.15 -3.95
CA LEU A 163 -11.33 -3.60 -5.25
C LEU A 163 -12.46 -2.59 -5.12
N LYS A 164 -13.49 -2.86 -4.28
CA LYS A 164 -14.56 -1.90 -3.98
C LYS A 164 -14.01 -0.61 -3.36
N LEU A 165 -13.00 -0.69 -2.51
CA LEU A 165 -12.34 0.49 -1.95
C LEU A 165 -11.65 1.31 -3.05
N CYS A 166 -10.89 0.67 -3.96
CA CYS A 166 -10.29 1.34 -5.12
C CYS A 166 -11.33 2.11 -5.94
N LEU A 167 -12.44 1.43 -6.29
CA LEU A 167 -13.51 2.04 -7.09
C LEU A 167 -14.21 3.20 -6.35
N LYS A 168 -14.39 3.10 -5.02
CA LYS A 168 -14.97 4.19 -4.22
C LYS A 168 -14.05 5.40 -4.13
N LEU A 169 -12.74 5.20 -4.02
CA LEU A 169 -11.76 6.29 -4.05
C LEU A 169 -11.85 7.06 -5.36
N GLU A 170 -11.94 6.37 -6.49
CA GLU A 170 -12.04 6.99 -7.82
C GLU A 170 -13.34 7.74 -8.07
N GLN A 171 -14.46 7.31 -7.46
CA GLN A 171 -15.76 7.96 -7.60
C GLN A 171 -15.87 9.27 -6.81
N ASN A 172 -15.00 9.51 -5.84
CA ASN A 172 -14.99 10.71 -4.99
C ASN A 172 -13.65 11.45 -5.07
N PRO A 173 -13.22 11.89 -6.26
CA PRO A 173 -11.97 12.63 -6.38
C PRO A 173 -12.13 14.00 -5.71
N SER A 174 -11.42 14.23 -4.62
CA SER A 174 -11.19 15.59 -4.16
C SER A 174 -10.14 16.22 -5.09
N MET A 175 -10.44 17.39 -5.66
CA MET A 175 -9.46 18.16 -6.46
C MET A 175 -8.42 18.79 -5.51
N ILE A 176 -7.65 17.99 -4.81
CA ILE A 176 -6.52 18.47 -4.02
C ILE A 176 -5.34 18.64 -4.99
N ASP A 177 -4.94 19.88 -5.19
CA ASP A 177 -3.73 20.20 -5.97
C ASP A 177 -2.49 19.89 -5.12
N TYR A 178 -2.02 18.68 -5.16
CA TYR A 178 -0.84 18.22 -4.41
C TYR A 178 0.45 18.93 -4.80
N PHE A 179 0.47 19.71 -5.90
CA PHE A 179 1.64 20.51 -6.27
C PHE A 179 2.02 21.55 -5.22
N LYS A 180 1.05 22.04 -4.43
CA LYS A 180 1.29 23.03 -3.36
C LYS A 180 1.84 22.42 -2.07
N VAL A 181 1.58 21.16 -1.81
CA VAL A 181 1.96 20.48 -0.55
C VAL A 181 3.44 20.09 -0.56
N TYR A 182 3.96 19.60 -1.68
CA TYR A 182 5.37 19.17 -1.76
C TYR A 182 6.40 20.30 -1.76
N LYS A 183 6.02 21.55 -2.09
CA LYS A 183 6.93 22.71 -1.98
C LYS A 183 7.20 23.15 -0.53
N ASN A 184 6.38 22.73 0.42
CA ASN A 184 6.49 23.15 1.82
C ASN A 184 7.16 22.11 2.74
N GLU A 185 7.33 20.86 2.33
CA GLU A 185 8.01 19.82 3.12
C GLU A 185 9.51 19.68 2.81
N GLY A 186 10.05 20.52 1.95
CA GLY A 186 11.46 20.57 1.53
C GLY A 186 12.27 21.68 2.19
N ARG A 187 12.14 21.89 3.51
CA ARG A 187 13.06 22.71 4.31
C ARG A 187 13.37 22.06 5.63
#